data_1113b1a33b863a737e9e868f6098d867
#
_entry.id   1113b1a33b863a737e9e868f6098d867
#
_cell.length_a   1.000
_cell.length_b   1.000
_cell.length_c   1.000
_cell.angle_alpha   90.00
_cell.angle_beta   90.00
_cell.angle_gamma   90.00
#
_symmetry.space_group_name_H-M   'P 1'
#
loop_
_entity.id
_entity.type
_entity.pdbx_description
1 polymer ?
#
loop_
_entity_poly.entity_id
_entity_poly.type
_entity_poly.pdbx_seq_one_letter_code
_entity_poly.pdbx_strand_id
1 'polypeptide(L)'
;MSDSDDEPDDVKERKRRERLEQNRISARESRKRKKTMIEELQRTVIGLSRDNKEMNDRNESLRRQLMELGTKVSEIPDSKKHSSNFHYLAKFARFPLH
;
A
#
# COMPACT_ATOMS: atom_id res chain seq x y z
N MET A 1 -33.85 -46.64 12.36
CA MET A 1 -33.08 -46.99 11.15
C MET A 1 -32.70 -45.73 10.39
N SER A 2 -31.46 -45.56 10.10
CA SER A 2 -31.06 -44.45 9.28
C SER A 2 -31.35 -44.75 7.81
N ASP A 3 -31.79 -43.73 7.06
CA ASP A 3 -32.14 -43.86 5.64
C ASP A 3 -30.95 -44.31 4.78
N SER A 4 -29.73 -44.12 5.30
CA SER A 4 -28.51 -44.49 4.60
C SER A 4 -28.31 -45.97 4.40
N ASP A 5 -28.92 -46.82 5.27
CA ASP A 5 -28.81 -48.28 5.18
C ASP A 5 -29.67 -48.86 4.06
N ASP A 6 -30.69 -48.11 3.59
CA ASP A 6 -31.64 -48.57 2.58
C ASP A 6 -31.23 -48.10 1.16
N GLU A 7 -30.18 -47.28 1.02
CA GLU A 7 -29.73 -46.79 -0.29
C GLU A 7 -29.01 -47.91 -1.06
N PRO A 8 -29.28 -48.04 -2.37
CA PRO A 8 -28.51 -48.92 -3.23
C PRO A 8 -27.02 -48.49 -3.29
N ASP A 9 -26.14 -49.48 -3.51
CA ASP A 9 -24.69 -49.25 -3.56
C ASP A 9 -24.29 -48.30 -4.68
N ASP A 10 -24.98 -48.34 -5.83
CA ASP A 10 -24.71 -47.44 -6.96
C ASP A 10 -25.08 -45.99 -6.63
N VAL A 11 -26.12 -45.76 -5.84
CA VAL A 11 -26.49 -44.41 -5.39
C VAL A 11 -25.49 -43.87 -4.38
N LYS A 12 -25.07 -44.71 -3.46
CA LYS A 12 -24.01 -44.33 -2.48
C LYS A 12 -22.70 -43.97 -3.19
N GLU A 13 -22.30 -44.73 -4.17
CA GLU A 13 -21.09 -44.51 -4.95
C GLU A 13 -21.17 -43.21 -5.75
N ARG A 14 -22.37 -42.95 -6.37
CA ARG A 14 -22.59 -41.68 -7.09
C ARG A 14 -22.50 -40.48 -6.17
N LYS A 15 -23.12 -40.53 -4.99
CA LYS A 15 -23.08 -39.47 -4.00
C LYS A 15 -21.63 -39.21 -3.52
N ARG A 16 -20.90 -40.29 -3.31
CA ARG A 16 -19.48 -40.20 -2.92
C ARG A 16 -18.67 -39.52 -3.99
N ARG A 17 -18.83 -39.89 -5.26
CA ARG A 17 -18.14 -39.26 -6.38
C ARG A 17 -18.47 -37.77 -6.51
N GLU A 18 -19.78 -37.43 -6.33
CA GLU A 18 -20.20 -36.03 -6.35
C GLU A 18 -19.53 -35.20 -5.25
N ARG A 19 -19.47 -35.76 -4.03
CA ARG A 19 -18.79 -35.05 -2.91
C ARG A 19 -17.29 -34.89 -3.18
N LEU A 20 -16.64 -35.91 -3.71
CA LEU A 20 -15.23 -35.85 -4.07
C LEU A 20 -14.99 -34.79 -5.15
N GLU A 21 -15.87 -34.75 -6.14
CA GLU A 21 -15.76 -33.72 -7.21
C GLU A 21 -15.97 -32.31 -6.67
N GLN A 22 -16.99 -32.13 -5.80
CA GLN A 22 -17.22 -30.84 -5.15
C GLN A 22 -16.02 -30.40 -4.31
N ASN A 23 -15.46 -31.33 -3.55
CA ASN A 23 -14.26 -31.04 -2.76
C ASN A 23 -13.08 -30.65 -3.64
N ARG A 24 -12.93 -31.30 -4.77
CA ARG A 24 -11.87 -31.01 -5.74
C ARG A 24 -12.02 -29.63 -6.33
N ILE A 25 -13.25 -29.27 -6.71
CA ILE A 25 -13.58 -27.95 -7.25
C ILE A 25 -13.33 -26.86 -6.20
N SER A 26 -13.81 -27.07 -4.98
CA SER A 26 -13.64 -26.12 -3.88
C SER A 26 -12.16 -25.90 -3.56
N ALA A 27 -11.38 -26.97 -3.55
CA ALA A 27 -9.94 -26.88 -3.30
C ALA A 27 -9.23 -26.09 -4.40
N ARG A 28 -9.61 -26.33 -5.66
CA ARG A 28 -9.06 -25.62 -6.81
C ARG A 28 -9.38 -24.13 -6.75
N GLU A 29 -10.62 -23.79 -6.45
CA GLU A 29 -11.05 -22.39 -6.32
C GLU A 29 -10.36 -21.70 -5.16
N SER A 30 -10.19 -22.39 -4.04
CA SER A 30 -9.47 -21.85 -2.89
C SER A 30 -8.01 -21.52 -3.23
N ARG A 31 -7.35 -22.43 -3.94
CA ARG A 31 -5.97 -22.19 -4.39
C ARG A 31 -5.89 -21.00 -5.36
N LYS A 32 -6.87 -20.91 -6.26
CA LYS A 32 -6.97 -19.80 -7.21
C LYS A 32 -7.11 -18.46 -6.49
N ARG A 33 -8.02 -18.39 -5.50
CA ARG A 33 -8.22 -17.17 -4.72
C ARG A 33 -6.98 -16.77 -3.95
N LYS A 34 -6.28 -17.74 -3.36
CA LYS A 34 -5.02 -17.48 -2.63
C LYS A 34 -3.95 -16.94 -3.56
N LYS A 35 -3.82 -17.52 -4.75
CA LYS A 35 -2.86 -17.07 -5.75
C LYS A 35 -3.15 -15.64 -6.18
N THR A 36 -4.41 -15.34 -6.49
CA THR A 36 -4.84 -14.00 -6.88
C THR A 36 -4.56 -12.97 -5.78
N MET A 37 -4.85 -13.34 -4.53
CA MET A 37 -4.59 -12.47 -3.38
C MET A 37 -3.10 -12.18 -3.23
N ILE A 38 -2.25 -13.18 -3.37
CA ILE A 38 -0.80 -13.00 -3.30
C ILE A 38 -0.32 -12.08 -4.42
N GLU A 39 -0.80 -12.27 -5.63
CA GLU A 39 -0.45 -11.42 -6.77
C GLU A 39 -0.88 -9.97 -6.56
N GLU A 40 -2.08 -9.76 -6.01
CA GLU A 40 -2.58 -8.42 -5.69
C GLU A 40 -1.75 -7.75 -4.59
N LEU A 41 -1.39 -8.51 -3.56
CA LEU A 41 -0.52 -8.01 -2.48
C LEU A 41 0.85 -7.63 -3.01
N GLN A 42 1.42 -8.45 -3.89
CA GLN A 42 2.71 -8.15 -4.51
C GLN A 42 2.67 -6.85 -5.32
N ARG A 43 1.61 -6.67 -6.11
CA ARG A 43 1.41 -5.42 -6.88
C ARG A 43 1.26 -4.22 -5.96
N THR A 44 0.52 -4.38 -4.86
CA THR A 44 0.33 -3.33 -3.87
C THR A 44 1.66 -2.94 -3.21
N VAL A 45 2.47 -3.92 -2.84
CA VAL A 45 3.80 -3.67 -2.25
C VAL A 45 4.69 -2.92 -3.22
N ILE A 46 4.71 -3.34 -4.49
CA ILE A 46 5.49 -2.65 -5.53
C ILE A 46 5.02 -1.20 -5.70
N GLY A 47 3.70 -0.99 -5.76
CA GLY A 47 3.11 0.34 -5.87
C GLY A 47 3.45 1.24 -4.69
N LEU A 48 3.34 0.71 -3.48
CA LEU A 48 3.67 1.44 -2.25
C LEU A 48 5.16 1.78 -2.18
N SER A 49 6.02 0.87 -2.61
CA SER A 49 7.47 1.13 -2.66
C SER A 49 7.81 2.25 -3.61
N ARG A 50 7.15 2.28 -4.77
CA ARG A 50 7.30 3.35 -5.77
C ARG A 50 6.84 4.69 -5.22
N ASP A 51 5.65 4.71 -4.62
CA ASP A 51 5.07 5.92 -4.03
C ASP A 51 5.95 6.46 -2.92
N ASN A 52 6.47 5.57 -2.08
CA ASN A 52 7.37 5.92 -1.00
C ASN A 52 8.64 6.58 -1.52
N LYS A 53 9.22 6.01 -2.57
CA LYS A 53 10.41 6.59 -3.21
C LYS A 53 10.11 7.98 -3.79
N GLU A 54 9.00 8.13 -4.49
CA GLU A 54 8.58 9.42 -5.04
C GLU A 54 8.40 10.46 -3.95
N MET A 55 7.76 10.09 -2.85
CA MET A 55 7.54 11.00 -1.72
C MET A 55 8.86 11.41 -1.07
N ASN A 56 9.78 10.47 -0.92
CA ASN A 56 11.11 10.76 -0.39
C ASN A 56 11.88 11.71 -1.30
N ASP A 57 11.81 11.50 -2.61
CA ASP A 57 12.47 12.37 -3.60
C ASP A 57 11.88 13.78 -3.56
N ARG A 58 10.56 13.90 -3.47
CA ARG A 58 9.88 15.19 -3.32
C ARG A 58 10.28 15.90 -2.04
N ASN A 59 10.32 15.15 -0.94
CA ASN A 59 10.74 15.69 0.36
C ASN A 59 12.16 16.24 0.29
N GLU A 60 13.05 15.50 -0.30
CA GLU A 60 14.43 15.93 -0.47
C GLU A 60 14.53 17.18 -1.32
N SER A 61 13.78 17.22 -2.42
CA SER A 61 13.71 18.39 -3.30
C SER A 61 13.17 19.63 -2.57
N LEU A 62 12.09 19.46 -1.81
CA LEU A 62 11.51 20.54 -1.03
C LEU A 62 12.46 21.06 0.04
N ARG A 63 13.20 20.18 0.70
CA ARG A 63 14.20 20.57 1.69
C ARG A 63 15.30 21.42 1.04
N ARG A 64 15.76 21.01 -0.14
CA ARG A 64 16.75 21.79 -0.88
C ARG A 64 16.21 23.17 -1.26
N GLN A 65 14.97 23.23 -1.74
CA GLN A 65 14.33 24.52 -2.07
C GLN A 65 14.18 25.42 -0.84
N LEU A 66 13.85 24.85 0.30
CA LEU A 66 13.75 25.60 1.55
C LEU A 66 15.11 26.14 1.99
N MET A 67 16.16 25.34 1.84
CA MET A 67 17.52 25.78 2.16
C MET A 67 17.98 26.90 1.24
N GLU A 68 17.71 26.78 -0.06
CA GLU A 68 18.03 27.83 -1.03
C GLU A 68 17.27 29.13 -0.71
N LEU A 69 15.98 29.01 -0.42
CA LEU A 69 15.16 30.15 -0.05
C LEU A 69 15.69 30.81 1.23
N GLY A 70 16.08 30.00 2.22
CA GLY A 70 16.66 30.48 3.46
C GLY A 70 17.98 31.24 3.23
N THR A 71 18.82 30.74 2.33
CA THR A 71 20.05 31.41 1.94
C THR A 71 19.77 32.77 1.30
N LYS A 72 18.79 32.79 0.35
CA LYS A 72 18.42 34.05 -0.31
C LYS A 72 17.82 35.06 0.68
N VAL A 73 17.05 34.59 1.64
CA VAL A 73 16.48 35.41 2.70
C VAL A 73 17.60 36.01 3.57
N SER A 74 18.61 35.20 3.87
CA SER A 74 19.76 35.63 4.67
C SER A 74 20.58 36.74 3.97
N GLU A 75 20.58 36.76 2.65
CA GLU A 75 21.30 37.73 1.83
C GLU A 75 20.59 39.09 1.74
N ILE A 76 19.32 39.16 2.15
CA ILE A 76 18.58 40.41 2.05
C ILE A 76 19.00 41.34 3.19
N PRO A 77 19.17 42.68 2.90
CA PRO A 77 19.56 43.67 3.93
C PRO A 77 18.59 43.70 5.09
N ASP A 78 19.08 43.95 6.30
CA ASP A 78 18.27 43.97 7.53
C ASP A 78 17.16 44.99 7.47
N SER A 79 17.30 46.08 6.74
CA SER A 79 16.24 47.07 6.55
C SER A 79 14.99 46.50 5.90
N LYS A 80 15.10 45.41 5.13
CA LYS A 80 14.00 44.76 4.46
C LYS A 80 13.42 43.56 5.26
N LYS A 81 14.11 43.14 6.32
CA LYS A 81 13.72 42.01 7.16
C LYS A 81 12.62 42.35 8.18
N HIS A 82 12.12 43.54 8.19
CA HIS A 82 11.11 44.02 9.15
C HIS A 82 9.66 43.72 8.73
N SER A 83 9.43 43.19 7.53
CA SER A 83 8.08 42.79 7.16
C SER A 83 7.68 41.49 7.87
N SER A 84 6.41 41.40 8.28
CA SER A 84 5.90 40.20 9.00
C SER A 84 6.02 38.91 8.18
N ASN A 85 5.80 38.99 6.87
CA ASN A 85 5.97 37.83 5.97
C ASN A 85 7.39 37.33 5.95
N PHE A 86 8.34 38.22 6.04
CA PHE A 86 9.75 37.91 6.04
C PHE A 86 10.17 37.15 7.29
N HIS A 87 9.60 37.53 8.42
CA HIS A 87 9.85 36.87 9.69
C HIS A 87 9.42 35.39 9.65
N TYR A 88 8.25 35.10 9.06
CA TYR A 88 7.74 33.74 8.90
C TYR A 88 8.65 32.91 8.00
N LEU A 89 9.09 33.45 6.87
CA LEU A 89 9.99 32.75 5.95
C LEU A 89 11.32 32.42 6.62
N ALA A 90 11.88 33.34 7.38
CA ALA A 90 13.11 33.13 8.13
C ALA A 90 12.96 32.01 9.17
N LYS A 91 11.80 31.92 9.83
CA LYS A 91 11.50 30.85 10.77
C LYS A 91 11.48 29.50 10.10
N PHE A 92 10.81 29.37 8.96
CA PHE A 92 10.74 28.12 8.20
C PHE A 92 12.10 27.67 7.70
N ALA A 93 12.94 28.61 7.26
CA ALA A 93 14.28 28.30 6.77
C ALA A 93 15.20 27.73 7.86
N ARG A 94 14.95 28.07 9.11
CA ARG A 94 15.72 27.60 10.25
C ARG A 94 15.16 26.31 10.87
N PHE A 95 14.00 25.86 10.42
CA PHE A 95 13.35 24.69 10.97
C PHE A 95 14.07 23.42 10.46
N PRO A 96 14.56 22.56 11.39
CA PRO A 96 15.20 21.32 10.96
C PRO A 96 14.17 20.35 10.40
N LEU A 97 14.26 20.08 9.13
CA LEU A 97 13.42 19.10 8.44
C LEU A 97 14.11 17.75 8.47
N HIS A 98 13.60 16.86 9.27
CA HIS A 98 14.07 15.47 9.34
C HIS A 98 13.13 14.52 8.63
#